data_06dfa93ec4b198e13bab0f0af69028d4
#
_entry.id   06dfa93ec4b198e13bab0f0af69028d4
#
_cell.length_a   1.000
_cell.length_b   1.000
_cell.length_c   1.000
_cell.angle_alpha   90.00
_cell.angle_beta   90.00
_cell.angle_gamma   90.00
#
_symmetry.space_group_name_H-M   'P 1'
#
loop_
_entity.id
_entity.type
_entity.pdbx_description
1 polymer ?
#
loop_
_entity_poly.entity_id
_entity_poly.type
_entity_poly.pdbx_seq_one_letter_code
_entity_poly.pdbx_strand_id
1 'polypeptide(L)'
;AFGASTPKVNTPQVTIQQPTTMYGVNKVAGELLCQYYFVKFGVDTRSVRFPGLISHVKEPGGGTTDYAVEIYFKAVREGRYTSYIDKDTYMDMMYMDDAIDAIIKLMEADGAKLETRNGYNLSAMSIEPEMVKNAIQEFYPDFELDYDVDPDRQQIASTWPDSIDTSCSRGEWGFDPKYDLASMTKVMLEAIEEKEKVCLLYTSPS
;
A
#
# COMPACT_ATOMS: atom_id res chain seq x y z
N ALA A 1 -10.27 -2.88 -6.78
CA ALA A 1 -11.69 -3.08 -6.48
C ALA A 1 -12.49 -1.76 -6.53
N PHE A 2 -11.87 -0.65 -6.15
CA PHE A 2 -12.50 0.67 -6.20
C PHE A 2 -12.49 1.27 -7.62
N GLY A 3 -13.25 2.33 -7.83
CA GLY A 3 -13.33 3.05 -9.11
C GLY A 3 -13.61 4.54 -8.90
N ALA A 4 -13.65 5.32 -9.97
CA ALA A 4 -13.81 6.77 -9.90
C ALA A 4 -15.10 7.26 -9.19
N SER A 5 -16.13 6.42 -9.12
CA SER A 5 -17.40 6.70 -8.40
C SER A 5 -17.37 6.32 -6.92
N THR A 6 -16.28 5.69 -6.45
CA THR A 6 -16.10 5.36 -5.03
C THR A 6 -15.79 6.65 -4.26
N PRO A 7 -16.42 6.89 -3.08
CA PRO A 7 -16.01 7.99 -2.21
C PRO A 7 -14.52 7.93 -1.88
N LYS A 8 -13.80 9.04 -2.04
CA LYS A 8 -12.35 9.06 -1.88
C LYS A 8 -11.87 9.19 -0.44
N VAL A 9 -12.58 9.98 0.36
CA VAL A 9 -12.19 10.25 1.74
C VAL A 9 -12.92 9.28 2.67
N ASN A 10 -12.14 8.58 3.48
CA ASN A 10 -12.64 7.57 4.42
C ASN A 10 -13.56 6.54 3.73
N THR A 11 -13.07 5.97 2.63
CA THR A 11 -13.82 5.03 1.79
C THR A 11 -14.42 3.92 2.64
N PRO A 12 -15.77 3.81 2.73
CA PRO A 12 -16.41 2.86 3.64
C PRO A 12 -16.23 1.41 3.18
N GLN A 13 -16.37 0.47 4.12
CA GLN A 13 -16.29 -0.97 3.86
C GLN A 13 -17.31 -1.39 2.78
N VAL A 14 -18.55 -0.96 2.93
CA VAL A 14 -19.60 -1.16 1.91
C VAL A 14 -19.65 0.08 1.02
N THR A 15 -19.25 -0.08 -0.22
CA THR A 15 -19.08 1.04 -1.14
C THR A 15 -19.35 0.65 -2.59
N ILE A 16 -19.40 1.66 -3.47
CA ILE A 16 -19.53 1.47 -4.91
C ILE A 16 -18.21 0.91 -5.47
N GLN A 17 -18.31 -0.24 -6.12
CA GLN A 17 -17.19 -0.91 -6.78
C GLN A 17 -17.44 -0.92 -8.30
N GLN A 18 -16.97 0.12 -8.97
CA GLN A 18 -17.10 0.28 -10.43
C GLN A 18 -15.73 0.55 -11.06
N PRO A 19 -14.80 -0.42 -11.01
CA PRO A 19 -13.49 -0.26 -11.64
C PRO A 19 -13.61 -0.19 -13.15
N THR A 20 -12.75 0.60 -13.77
CA THR A 20 -12.69 0.80 -15.24
C THR A 20 -11.61 -0.05 -15.91
N THR A 21 -10.85 -0.84 -15.17
CA THR A 21 -9.83 -1.74 -15.69
C THR A 21 -10.24 -3.21 -15.54
N MET A 22 -9.82 -4.07 -16.46
CA MET A 22 -10.06 -5.51 -16.37
C MET A 22 -9.47 -6.11 -15.09
N TYR A 23 -8.33 -5.59 -14.63
CA TYR A 23 -7.75 -5.97 -13.34
C TYR A 23 -8.72 -5.72 -12.18
N GLY A 24 -9.26 -4.50 -12.09
CA GLY A 24 -10.22 -4.14 -11.04
C GLY A 24 -11.51 -4.95 -11.13
N VAL A 25 -12.04 -5.16 -12.35
CA VAL A 25 -13.22 -6.02 -12.58
C VAL A 25 -12.99 -7.43 -12.05
N ASN A 26 -11.84 -8.04 -12.35
CA ASN A 26 -11.49 -9.38 -11.84
C ASN A 26 -11.35 -9.41 -10.31
N LYS A 27 -10.84 -8.34 -9.68
CA LYS A 27 -10.77 -8.26 -8.21
C LYS A 27 -12.16 -8.22 -7.58
N VAL A 28 -13.09 -7.43 -8.12
CA VAL A 28 -14.48 -7.39 -7.65
C VAL A 28 -15.18 -8.72 -7.87
N ALA A 29 -15.00 -9.33 -9.05
CA ALA A 29 -15.54 -10.67 -9.32
C ALA A 29 -15.01 -11.71 -8.32
N GLY A 30 -13.73 -11.64 -7.96
CA GLY A 30 -13.12 -12.50 -6.93
C GLY A 30 -13.79 -12.34 -5.56
N GLU A 31 -14.03 -11.11 -5.11
CA GLU A 31 -14.75 -10.85 -3.84
C GLU A 31 -16.15 -11.44 -3.86
N LEU A 32 -16.90 -11.22 -4.95
CA LEU A 32 -18.26 -11.75 -5.12
C LEU A 32 -18.28 -13.28 -5.17
N LEU A 33 -17.32 -13.90 -5.85
CA LEU A 33 -17.17 -15.36 -5.88
C LEU A 33 -16.87 -15.93 -4.49
N CYS A 34 -15.96 -15.32 -3.74
CA CYS A 34 -15.66 -15.71 -2.37
C CYS A 34 -16.95 -15.68 -1.52
N GLN A 35 -17.70 -14.59 -1.58
CA GLN A 35 -18.95 -14.45 -0.86
C GLN A 35 -20.00 -15.51 -1.31
N TYR A 36 -20.14 -15.76 -2.61
CA TYR A 36 -21.03 -16.78 -3.14
C TYR A 36 -20.70 -18.18 -2.62
N TYR A 37 -19.42 -18.56 -2.65
CA TYR A 37 -18.99 -19.88 -2.17
C TYR A 37 -19.21 -20.05 -0.68
N PHE A 38 -19.00 -19.01 0.10
CA PHE A 38 -19.32 -19.04 1.52
C PHE A 38 -20.83 -19.24 1.76
N VAL A 39 -21.66 -18.41 1.16
CA VAL A 39 -23.13 -18.46 1.39
C VAL A 39 -23.74 -19.76 0.85
N LYS A 40 -23.30 -20.20 -0.33
CA LYS A 40 -23.92 -21.35 -1.02
C LYS A 40 -23.41 -22.69 -0.55
N PHE A 41 -22.14 -22.79 -0.20
CA PHE A 41 -21.46 -24.05 0.06
C PHE A 41 -20.78 -24.13 1.44
N GLY A 42 -20.84 -23.09 2.24
CA GLY A 42 -20.21 -23.03 3.57
C GLY A 42 -18.69 -23.05 3.53
N VAL A 43 -18.08 -22.70 2.37
CA VAL A 43 -16.63 -22.63 2.27
C VAL A 43 -16.13 -21.38 3.02
N ASP A 44 -15.26 -21.58 4.01
CA ASP A 44 -14.70 -20.46 4.78
C ASP A 44 -13.71 -19.65 3.94
N THR A 45 -14.24 -18.74 3.13
CA THR A 45 -13.47 -17.80 2.35
C THR A 45 -13.24 -16.52 3.13
N ARG A 46 -12.03 -15.96 3.01
CA ARG A 46 -11.63 -14.70 3.66
C ARG A 46 -10.78 -13.90 2.69
N SER A 47 -11.04 -12.61 2.55
CA SER A 47 -10.24 -11.77 1.65
C SER A 47 -10.11 -10.34 2.15
N VAL A 48 -9.09 -9.64 1.65
CA VAL A 48 -8.77 -8.25 1.99
C VAL A 48 -8.63 -7.41 0.71
N ARG A 49 -8.79 -6.11 0.85
CA ARG A 49 -8.43 -5.09 -0.13
C ARG A 49 -7.18 -4.40 0.37
N PHE A 50 -6.05 -4.76 -0.21
CA PHE A 50 -4.79 -4.11 0.15
C PHE A 50 -4.71 -2.69 -0.40
N PRO A 51 -4.16 -1.75 0.38
CA PRO A 51 -3.69 -0.46 -0.13
C PRO A 51 -2.40 -0.65 -0.94
N GLY A 52 -1.70 0.43 -1.29
CA GLY A 52 -0.35 0.35 -1.81
C GLY A 52 0.60 -0.29 -0.79
N LEU A 53 1.37 -1.30 -1.21
CA LEU A 53 2.30 -2.00 -0.32
C LEU A 53 3.72 -1.49 -0.52
N ILE A 54 4.39 -1.16 0.58
CA ILE A 54 5.76 -0.65 0.63
C ILE A 54 6.67 -1.73 1.21
N SER A 55 7.79 -2.01 0.52
CA SER A 55 8.77 -3.01 0.95
C SER A 55 10.17 -2.64 0.47
N HIS A 56 11.18 -2.91 1.31
CA HIS A 56 12.60 -2.77 0.96
C HIS A 56 13.18 -4.00 0.23
N VAL A 57 12.44 -5.11 0.19
CA VAL A 57 12.97 -6.41 -0.28
C VAL A 57 13.19 -6.41 -1.78
N LYS A 58 12.27 -5.83 -2.54
CA LYS A 58 12.33 -5.80 -4.00
C LYS A 58 12.17 -4.37 -4.51
N GLU A 59 12.96 -4.03 -5.52
CA GLU A 59 12.79 -2.77 -6.23
C GLU A 59 11.43 -2.72 -6.96
N PRO A 60 10.88 -1.50 -7.13
CA PRO A 60 9.60 -1.31 -7.78
C PRO A 60 9.59 -1.82 -9.22
N GLY A 61 8.44 -2.33 -9.65
CA GLY A 61 8.24 -2.91 -10.98
C GLY A 61 7.58 -1.99 -12.01
N GLY A 62 7.31 -0.72 -11.65
CA GLY A 62 6.70 0.28 -12.53
C GLY A 62 5.20 0.51 -12.31
N GLY A 63 4.64 0.10 -11.19
CA GLY A 63 3.26 0.41 -10.79
C GLY A 63 3.06 1.86 -10.37
N THR A 64 1.82 2.33 -10.33
CA THR A 64 1.49 3.72 -9.96
C THR A 64 1.89 4.07 -8.53
N THR A 65 1.76 3.11 -7.59
CA THR A 65 2.14 3.28 -6.17
C THR A 65 3.62 3.12 -5.90
N ASP A 66 4.37 2.68 -6.90
CA ASP A 66 5.78 2.34 -6.72
C ASP A 66 6.66 3.56 -6.43
N TYR A 67 6.17 4.79 -6.66
CA TYR A 67 6.87 6.01 -6.26
C TYR A 67 7.22 5.98 -4.75
N ALA A 68 6.31 5.45 -3.92
CA ALA A 68 6.46 5.38 -2.47
C ALA A 68 7.48 4.31 -2.02
N VAL A 69 7.98 3.49 -2.93
CA VAL A 69 9.09 2.56 -2.74
C VAL A 69 10.36 3.13 -3.37
N GLU A 70 10.26 3.58 -4.63
CA GLU A 70 11.39 4.08 -5.43
C GLU A 70 12.08 5.27 -4.77
N ILE A 71 11.32 6.17 -4.15
CA ILE A 71 11.85 7.34 -3.44
C ILE A 71 12.88 6.98 -2.36
N TYR A 72 12.70 5.85 -1.64
CA TYR A 72 13.65 5.40 -0.61
C TYR A 72 14.94 4.85 -1.22
N PHE A 73 14.84 4.05 -2.30
CA PHE A 73 16.03 3.58 -3.02
C PHE A 73 16.82 4.74 -3.60
N LYS A 74 16.13 5.73 -4.17
CA LYS A 74 16.77 6.92 -4.73
C LYS A 74 17.37 7.83 -3.65
N ALA A 75 16.72 7.95 -2.51
CA ALA A 75 17.26 8.70 -1.38
C ALA A 75 18.63 8.13 -0.93
N VAL A 76 18.72 6.81 -0.76
CA VAL A 76 19.98 6.15 -0.33
C VAL A 76 21.05 6.21 -1.40
N ARG A 77 20.69 6.02 -2.67
CA ARG A 77 21.66 5.92 -3.77
C ARG A 77 22.10 7.26 -4.34
N GLU A 78 21.18 8.21 -4.43
CA GLU A 78 21.37 9.42 -5.24
C GLU A 78 21.14 10.71 -4.44
N GLY A 79 20.54 10.64 -3.26
CA GLY A 79 20.19 11.82 -2.44
C GLY A 79 19.08 12.68 -3.04
N ARG A 80 18.44 12.23 -4.13
CA ARG A 80 17.36 12.95 -4.80
C ARG A 80 16.41 12.00 -5.51
N TYR A 81 15.19 12.47 -5.75
CA TYR A 81 14.17 11.75 -6.50
C TYR A 81 13.35 12.71 -7.35
N THR A 82 12.92 12.26 -8.53
CA THR A 82 11.95 12.98 -9.37
C THR A 82 10.66 12.15 -9.40
N SER A 83 9.63 12.66 -8.75
CA SER A 83 8.33 11.97 -8.66
C SER A 83 7.54 12.11 -9.97
N TYR A 84 7.01 10.99 -10.44
CA TYR A 84 6.04 10.96 -11.54
C TYR A 84 4.59 11.12 -11.07
N ILE A 85 4.36 11.21 -9.76
CA ILE A 85 3.09 11.54 -9.13
C ILE A 85 3.18 12.95 -8.58
N ASP A 86 2.11 13.74 -8.80
CA ASP A 86 2.05 15.14 -8.36
C ASP A 86 1.94 15.23 -6.82
N LYS A 87 2.41 16.34 -6.29
CA LYS A 87 2.19 16.71 -4.88
C LYS A 87 0.69 16.71 -4.57
N ASP A 88 0.34 16.63 -3.31
CA ASP A 88 -1.06 16.59 -2.84
C ASP A 88 -1.87 15.38 -3.38
N THR A 89 -1.21 14.38 -3.98
CA THR A 89 -1.85 13.14 -4.42
C THR A 89 -1.77 12.10 -3.29
N TYR A 90 -2.79 12.08 -2.46
CA TYR A 90 -2.88 11.14 -1.34
C TYR A 90 -3.24 9.74 -1.81
N MET A 91 -2.56 8.75 -1.27
CA MET A 91 -2.84 7.33 -1.48
C MET A 91 -2.67 6.56 -0.17
N ASP A 92 -3.57 5.63 0.07
CA ASP A 92 -3.43 4.70 1.20
C ASP A 92 -2.28 3.73 0.97
N MET A 93 -1.45 3.58 2.00
CA MET A 93 -0.27 2.74 1.99
C MET A 93 -0.15 1.88 3.25
N MET A 94 0.61 0.81 3.15
CA MET A 94 0.93 -0.07 4.26
C MET A 94 2.31 -0.70 4.06
N TYR A 95 3.06 -0.85 5.14
CA TYR A 95 4.30 -1.62 5.10
C TYR A 95 4.04 -3.11 4.97
N MET A 96 4.90 -3.82 4.26
CA MET A 96 4.70 -5.23 3.90
C MET A 96 4.53 -6.15 5.11
N ASP A 97 5.27 -5.90 6.19
CA ASP A 97 5.18 -6.74 7.41
C ASP A 97 3.78 -6.63 8.04
N ASP A 98 3.18 -5.44 8.08
CA ASP A 98 1.79 -5.27 8.53
C ASP A 98 0.80 -5.98 7.61
N ALA A 99 1.08 -6.00 6.30
CA ALA A 99 0.23 -6.70 5.33
C ALA A 99 0.27 -8.22 5.54
N ILE A 100 1.45 -8.78 5.82
CA ILE A 100 1.62 -10.20 6.13
C ILE A 100 0.96 -10.55 7.47
N ASP A 101 1.21 -9.77 8.51
CA ASP A 101 0.57 -9.93 9.81
C ASP A 101 -0.97 -9.87 9.72
N ALA A 102 -1.50 -8.98 8.90
CA ALA A 102 -2.93 -8.84 8.65
C ALA A 102 -3.54 -10.11 8.05
N ILE A 103 -2.88 -10.72 7.04
CA ILE A 103 -3.35 -11.97 6.44
C ILE A 103 -3.32 -13.11 7.46
N ILE A 104 -2.23 -13.25 8.22
CA ILE A 104 -2.12 -14.29 9.25
C ILE A 104 -3.21 -14.14 10.30
N LYS A 105 -3.41 -12.93 10.85
CA LYS A 105 -4.47 -12.64 11.82
C LYS A 105 -5.87 -12.94 11.27
N LEU A 106 -6.16 -12.55 10.03
CA LEU A 106 -7.45 -12.84 9.41
C LEU A 106 -7.66 -14.35 9.24
N MET A 107 -6.64 -15.10 8.85
CA MET A 107 -6.72 -16.56 8.70
C MET A 107 -6.94 -17.27 10.03
N GLU A 108 -6.36 -16.77 11.12
CA GLU A 108 -6.49 -17.32 12.48
C GLU A 108 -7.73 -16.82 13.22
N ALA A 109 -8.41 -15.78 12.71
CA ALA A 109 -9.58 -15.21 13.37
C ALA A 109 -10.74 -16.22 13.49
N ASP A 110 -11.51 -16.07 14.58
CA ASP A 110 -12.74 -16.86 14.77
C ASP A 110 -13.75 -16.55 13.67
N GLY A 111 -14.01 -17.52 12.79
CA GLY A 111 -14.91 -17.38 11.66
C GLY A 111 -16.34 -16.97 12.04
N ALA A 112 -16.76 -17.21 13.29
CA ALA A 112 -18.07 -16.80 13.79
C ALA A 112 -18.19 -15.28 14.03
N LYS A 113 -17.05 -14.58 14.15
CA LYS A 113 -16.98 -13.13 14.35
C LYS A 113 -16.83 -12.35 13.06
N LEU A 114 -16.62 -13.03 11.92
CA LEU A 114 -16.40 -12.39 10.63
C LEU A 114 -17.74 -12.10 9.95
N GLU A 115 -18.29 -10.91 10.15
CA GLU A 115 -19.52 -10.46 9.49
C GLU A 115 -19.24 -10.06 8.04
N THR A 116 -18.21 -9.26 7.81
CA THR A 116 -17.79 -8.80 6.48
C THR A 116 -17.16 -9.93 5.66
N ARG A 117 -16.32 -10.74 6.27
CA ARG A 117 -15.65 -11.95 5.76
C ARG A 117 -14.83 -11.76 4.50
N ASN A 118 -15.35 -11.13 3.49
CA ASN A 118 -14.70 -10.95 2.19
C ASN A 118 -14.54 -9.46 1.85
N GLY A 119 -13.37 -9.11 1.29
CA GLY A 119 -13.06 -7.75 0.88
C GLY A 119 -12.86 -6.78 2.04
N TYR A 120 -12.25 -7.20 3.15
CA TYR A 120 -11.92 -6.28 4.25
C TYR A 120 -11.01 -5.16 3.78
N ASN A 121 -11.40 -3.93 4.04
CA ASN A 121 -10.57 -2.77 3.83
C ASN A 121 -9.37 -2.77 4.77
N LEU A 122 -8.16 -2.58 4.23
CA LEU A 122 -6.92 -2.40 4.99
C LEU A 122 -6.25 -1.09 4.60
N SER A 123 -5.71 -0.39 5.56
CA SER A 123 -4.85 0.79 5.40
C SER A 123 -4.07 1.03 6.69
N ALA A 124 -2.82 1.45 6.59
CA ALA A 124 -2.03 1.89 7.73
C ALA A 124 -1.90 3.42 7.76
N MET A 125 -1.70 4.04 6.60
CA MET A 125 -1.46 5.48 6.48
C MET A 125 -1.91 6.01 5.11
N SER A 126 -2.41 7.24 5.08
CA SER A 126 -2.65 8.00 3.86
C SER A 126 -1.48 8.96 3.67
N ILE A 127 -0.72 8.83 2.60
CA ILE A 127 0.50 9.60 2.36
C ILE A 127 0.55 10.17 0.94
N GLU A 128 1.31 11.24 0.78
CA GLU A 128 1.62 11.90 -0.49
C GLU A 128 3.14 12.16 -0.58
N PRO A 129 3.68 12.51 -1.76
CA PRO A 129 5.13 12.61 -1.96
C PRO A 129 5.88 13.55 -1.02
N GLU A 130 5.34 14.74 -0.68
CA GLU A 130 6.00 15.68 0.23
C GLU A 130 6.08 15.15 1.67
N MET A 131 5.06 14.39 2.12
CA MET A 131 5.10 13.75 3.44
C MET A 131 6.24 12.74 3.51
N VAL A 132 6.42 11.94 2.46
CA VAL A 132 7.51 10.95 2.38
C VAL A 132 8.87 11.65 2.33
N LYS A 133 9.02 12.71 1.53
CA LYS A 133 10.22 13.55 1.50
C LYS A 133 10.58 14.06 2.89
N ASN A 134 9.61 14.67 3.59
CA ASN A 134 9.86 15.23 4.92
C ASN A 134 10.30 14.15 5.91
N ALA A 135 9.70 12.95 5.86
CA ALA A 135 10.12 11.83 6.68
C ALA A 135 11.55 11.35 6.35
N ILE A 136 11.93 11.33 5.07
CA ILE A 136 13.29 10.99 4.62
C ILE A 136 14.29 12.06 5.10
N GLN A 137 13.93 13.34 5.06
CA GLN A 137 14.81 14.45 5.48
C GLN A 137 15.16 14.43 6.97
N GLU A 138 14.43 13.73 7.82
CA GLU A 138 14.83 13.48 9.21
C GLU A 138 16.13 12.63 9.31
N PHE A 139 16.44 11.83 8.28
CA PHE A 139 17.64 10.99 8.19
C PHE A 139 18.65 11.51 7.17
N TYR A 140 18.18 12.08 6.08
CA TYR A 140 18.94 12.66 4.97
C TYR A 140 18.52 14.13 4.76
N PRO A 141 19.06 15.08 5.55
CA PRO A 141 18.60 16.49 5.52
C PRO A 141 18.71 17.17 4.15
N ASP A 142 19.66 16.73 3.32
CA ASP A 142 19.93 17.28 1.99
C ASP A 142 19.15 16.56 0.87
N PHE A 143 18.22 15.66 1.22
CA PHE A 143 17.41 14.95 0.21
C PHE A 143 16.50 15.91 -0.56
N GLU A 144 16.57 15.83 -1.88
CA GLU A 144 15.80 16.67 -2.82
C GLU A 144 14.68 15.88 -3.49
N LEU A 145 13.52 16.51 -3.63
CA LEU A 145 12.37 15.98 -4.37
C LEU A 145 11.97 16.96 -5.46
N ASP A 146 12.01 16.49 -6.70
CA ASP A 146 11.50 17.19 -7.89
C ASP A 146 10.28 16.47 -8.46
N TYR A 147 9.60 17.09 -9.43
CA TYR A 147 8.41 16.54 -10.08
C TYR A 147 8.54 16.59 -11.61
N ASP A 148 8.30 15.42 -12.23
CA ASP A 148 8.07 15.27 -13.67
C ASP A 148 6.87 14.34 -13.84
N VAL A 149 5.67 14.94 -13.73
CA VAL A 149 4.40 14.22 -13.58
C VAL A 149 4.05 13.46 -14.86
N ASP A 150 3.94 12.14 -14.76
CA ASP A 150 3.43 11.28 -15.82
C ASP A 150 1.89 11.37 -15.85
N PRO A 151 1.29 11.91 -16.94
CA PRO A 151 -0.15 12.14 -16.99
C PRO A 151 -0.98 10.85 -16.85
N ASP A 152 -0.51 9.74 -17.39
CA ASP A 152 -1.25 8.47 -17.39
C ASP A 152 -1.24 7.87 -15.96
N ARG A 153 -0.10 7.88 -15.29
CA ARG A 153 0.03 7.42 -13.91
C ARG A 153 -0.72 8.33 -12.95
N GLN A 154 -0.65 9.64 -13.14
CA GLN A 154 -1.40 10.62 -12.35
C GLN A 154 -2.91 10.43 -12.50
N GLN A 155 -3.39 10.17 -13.71
CA GLN A 155 -4.80 9.89 -13.95
C GLN A 155 -5.24 8.63 -13.19
N ILE A 156 -4.43 7.57 -13.17
CA ILE A 156 -4.72 6.35 -12.41
C ILE A 156 -4.72 6.67 -10.91
N ALA A 157 -3.69 7.33 -10.39
CA ALA A 157 -3.57 7.72 -8.98
C ALA A 157 -4.78 8.52 -8.52
N SER A 158 -5.23 9.48 -9.36
CA SER A 158 -6.39 10.32 -9.09
C SER A 158 -7.72 9.56 -8.98
N THR A 159 -7.79 8.30 -9.37
CA THR A 159 -8.98 7.43 -9.19
C THR A 159 -8.98 6.64 -7.89
N TRP A 160 -7.88 6.64 -7.16
CA TRP A 160 -7.73 5.88 -5.92
C TRP A 160 -8.35 6.62 -4.73
N PRO A 161 -8.75 5.89 -3.68
CA PRO A 161 -9.10 6.52 -2.40
C PRO A 161 -7.93 7.30 -1.81
N ASP A 162 -8.24 8.47 -1.27
CA ASP A 162 -7.27 9.26 -0.48
C ASP A 162 -7.12 8.68 0.93
N SER A 163 -8.20 8.10 1.47
CA SER A 163 -8.20 7.36 2.73
C SER A 163 -9.28 6.28 2.78
N ILE A 164 -9.04 5.22 3.54
CA ILE A 164 -9.88 4.03 3.61
C ILE A 164 -10.30 3.77 5.07
N ASP A 165 -11.59 3.55 5.29
CA ASP A 165 -12.13 3.12 6.59
C ASP A 165 -11.78 1.66 6.86
N THR A 166 -11.11 1.42 7.99
CA THR A 166 -10.68 0.09 8.46
C THR A 166 -11.44 -0.38 9.71
N SER A 167 -12.54 0.27 10.07
CA SER A 167 -13.30 -0.03 11.28
C SER A 167 -13.78 -1.48 11.37
N CYS A 168 -14.23 -2.06 10.25
CA CYS A 168 -14.63 -3.47 10.17
C CYS A 168 -13.47 -4.42 10.45
N SER A 169 -12.32 -4.22 9.82
CA SER A 169 -11.11 -5.04 10.04
C SER A 169 -10.64 -4.97 11.48
N ARG A 170 -10.65 -3.78 12.07
CA ARG A 170 -10.27 -3.55 13.47
C ARG A 170 -11.25 -4.20 14.43
N GLY A 171 -12.54 -4.04 14.19
CA GLY A 171 -13.60 -4.54 15.07
C GLY A 171 -13.81 -6.05 15.02
N GLU A 172 -13.77 -6.65 13.83
CA GLU A 172 -14.12 -8.06 13.65
C GLU A 172 -12.96 -9.02 13.93
N TRP A 173 -11.71 -8.65 13.62
CA TRP A 173 -10.55 -9.55 13.80
C TRP A 173 -9.27 -8.87 14.32
N GLY A 174 -9.36 -7.62 14.78
CA GLY A 174 -8.27 -6.97 15.49
C GLY A 174 -7.12 -6.51 14.56
N PHE A 175 -7.43 -6.08 13.34
CA PHE A 175 -6.45 -5.42 12.48
C PHE A 175 -5.83 -4.23 13.19
N ASP A 176 -4.52 -4.21 13.30
CA ASP A 176 -3.77 -3.16 13.99
C ASP A 176 -2.37 -3.03 13.38
N PRO A 177 -2.21 -2.18 12.35
CA PRO A 177 -0.90 -1.95 11.74
C PRO A 177 0.02 -1.25 12.74
N LYS A 178 1.30 -1.65 12.74
CA LYS A 178 2.32 -1.21 13.70
C LYS A 178 3.18 -0.08 13.15
N TYR A 179 3.26 0.01 11.83
CA TYR A 179 4.12 0.99 11.17
C TYR A 179 3.33 2.24 10.77
N ASP A 180 3.77 3.37 11.28
CA ASP A 180 3.45 4.70 10.75
C ASP A 180 4.52 5.15 9.74
N LEU A 181 4.35 6.34 9.17
CA LEU A 181 5.29 6.87 8.17
C LEU A 181 6.72 7.00 8.73
N ALA A 182 6.88 7.44 9.98
CA ALA A 182 8.21 7.66 10.57
C ALA A 182 8.94 6.34 10.81
N SER A 183 8.30 5.38 11.46
CA SER A 183 8.88 4.06 11.74
C SER A 183 9.13 3.24 10.47
N MET A 184 8.23 3.30 9.50
CA MET A 184 8.42 2.69 8.19
C MET A 184 9.60 3.32 7.45
N THR A 185 9.70 4.66 7.40
CA THR A 185 10.81 5.36 6.75
C THR A 185 12.15 4.92 7.32
N LYS A 186 12.25 4.84 8.64
CA LYS A 186 13.47 4.37 9.31
C LYS A 186 13.88 2.97 8.83
N VAL A 187 12.94 2.02 8.90
CA VAL A 187 13.20 0.62 8.50
C VAL A 187 13.57 0.52 7.01
N MET A 188 12.86 1.26 6.15
CA MET A 188 13.15 1.28 4.72
C MET A 188 14.58 1.76 4.44
N LEU A 189 14.98 2.89 5.02
CA LEU A 189 16.32 3.47 4.80
C LEU A 189 17.42 2.55 5.35
N GLU A 190 17.30 2.08 6.60
CA GLU A 190 18.29 1.20 7.23
C GLU A 190 18.50 -0.10 6.43
N ALA A 191 17.40 -0.75 6.00
CA ALA A 191 17.46 -2.00 5.25
C ALA A 191 18.04 -1.84 3.84
N ILE A 192 17.71 -0.73 3.15
CA ILE A 192 18.26 -0.43 1.83
C ILE A 192 19.76 -0.10 1.94
N GLU A 193 20.18 0.70 2.93
CA GLU A 193 21.60 0.98 3.17
C GLU A 193 22.42 -0.30 3.40
N GLU A 194 21.92 -1.21 4.22
CA GLU A 194 22.59 -2.49 4.48
C GLU A 194 22.73 -3.31 3.19
N LYS A 195 21.68 -3.36 2.38
CA LYS A 195 21.69 -4.05 1.09
C LYS A 195 22.70 -3.47 0.12
N GLU A 196 22.80 -2.14 0.03
CA GLU A 196 23.77 -1.46 -0.84
C GLU A 196 25.22 -1.69 -0.37
N LYS A 197 25.48 -1.68 0.95
CA LYS A 197 26.82 -2.02 1.50
C LYS A 197 27.23 -3.44 1.14
N VAL A 198 26.33 -4.40 1.22
CA VAL A 198 26.61 -5.79 0.84
C VAL A 198 26.90 -5.90 -0.67
N CYS A 199 26.12 -5.25 -1.53
CA CYS A 199 26.36 -5.23 -2.97
C CYS A 199 27.76 -4.67 -3.32
N LEU A 200 28.18 -3.59 -2.69
CA LEU A 200 29.50 -2.99 -2.91
C LEU A 200 30.66 -3.92 -2.53
N LEU A 201 30.52 -4.72 -1.49
CA LEU A 201 31.53 -5.70 -1.08
C LEU A 201 31.72 -6.84 -2.10
N TYR A 202 30.67 -7.23 -2.82
CA TYR A 202 30.74 -8.30 -3.84
C TYR A 202 31.14 -7.80 -5.23
N THR A 203 31.07 -6.49 -5.49
CA THR A 203 31.39 -5.88 -6.80
C THR A 203 32.76 -5.20 -6.84
N SER A 204 33.48 -5.10 -5.71
CA SER A 204 34.84 -4.57 -5.68
C SER A 204 35.80 -5.58 -6.34
N PRO A 205 36.48 -5.23 -7.45
CA PRO A 205 37.51 -6.10 -8.02
C PRO A 205 38.65 -6.25 -7.03
N SER A 206 39.02 -7.49 -6.73
CA SER A 206 40.23 -7.86 -5.98
C SER A 206 41.52 -7.55 -6.77
#